data_953972f6b36897ddb745b1bd6aea6640
#
_entry.id   953972f6b36897ddb745b1bd6aea6640
#
_cell.length_a   1.000
_cell.length_b   1.000
_cell.length_c   1.000
_cell.angle_alpha   90.00
_cell.angle_beta   90.00
_cell.angle_gamma   90.00
#
_symmetry.space_group_name_H-M   'P 1'
#
loop_
_entity.id
_entity.type
_entity.pdbx_description
1 polymer ?
#
loop_
_entity_poly.entity_id
_entity_poly.type
_entity_poly.pdbx_seq_one_letter_code
_entity_poly.pdbx_strand_id
1 'polypeptide(L)'
;MVYLPGGSFVMGDAKGAPDEKPHRVSVAAFHMDRYEVTQEQYRKIVGSDYSRWKNSKAPVEQITWAAAVKYCNARSRAEGLTPCYDTKTWKCDFSANGYRLPTEAEWEYAARAGTTTSYSFGDSSSMLGNFAWVKENSGGRPREVGKKLPNPWGLYDMYGNVAEWCNDFYDVDYYQTSPAKNPRGPASGSKRVVRGGSWNSRASDCRSSYRFSENPAYADVCIGYYDVYGFRCVRSAGGAK
;
A
#
# COMPACT_ATOMS: atom_id res chain seq x y z
N MET A 1 -14.04 -0.46 -4.76
CA MET A 1 -12.73 -0.49 -5.45
C MET A 1 -12.76 0.43 -6.66
N VAL A 2 -11.60 0.90 -7.10
CA VAL A 2 -11.39 1.69 -8.33
C VAL A 2 -10.73 0.77 -9.36
N TYR A 3 -11.21 0.77 -10.59
CA TYR A 3 -10.56 0.11 -11.72
C TYR A 3 -9.39 0.95 -12.21
N LEU A 4 -8.22 0.39 -12.32
CA LEU A 4 -7.01 1.00 -12.85
C LEU A 4 -6.62 0.27 -14.13
N PRO A 5 -6.66 0.96 -15.29
CA PRO A 5 -6.23 0.37 -16.55
C PRO A 5 -4.73 0.17 -16.50
N GLY A 6 -4.24 -1.01 -16.76
CA GLY A 6 -2.80 -1.24 -16.80
C GLY A 6 -2.08 -0.24 -17.69
N GLY A 7 -0.78 -0.11 -17.50
CA GLY A 7 0.01 0.87 -18.25
C GLY A 7 1.49 0.82 -17.90
N SER A 8 2.27 1.65 -18.60
CA SER A 8 3.71 1.80 -18.36
C SER A 8 3.99 3.15 -17.72
N PHE A 9 4.91 3.18 -16.76
CA PHE A 9 5.37 4.40 -16.12
C PHE A 9 6.86 4.29 -15.73
N VAL A 10 7.45 5.39 -15.31
CA VAL A 10 8.77 5.41 -14.70
C VAL A 10 8.58 5.29 -13.19
N MET A 11 9.00 4.16 -12.62
CA MET A 11 9.01 3.88 -11.21
C MET A 11 10.30 4.39 -10.58
N GLY A 12 10.20 5.00 -9.39
CA GLY A 12 11.35 5.62 -8.72
C GLY A 12 11.49 7.11 -8.98
N ASP A 13 12.58 7.70 -8.49
CA ASP A 13 12.87 9.12 -8.59
C ASP A 13 14.40 9.35 -8.63
N ALA A 14 14.89 10.05 -9.66
CA ALA A 14 16.32 10.39 -9.79
C ALA A 14 16.86 11.32 -8.68
N LYS A 15 15.95 12.02 -7.99
CA LYS A 15 16.26 12.91 -6.86
C LYS A 15 16.02 12.23 -5.51
N GLY A 16 15.57 10.98 -5.53
CA GLY A 16 15.26 10.18 -4.34
C GLY A 16 16.48 9.53 -3.71
N ALA A 17 16.23 8.60 -2.82
CA ALA A 17 17.27 7.77 -2.20
C ALA A 17 17.89 6.79 -3.23
N PRO A 18 19.07 6.23 -2.97
CA PRO A 18 19.75 5.30 -3.89
C PRO A 18 18.89 4.10 -4.31
N ASP A 19 17.97 3.64 -3.48
CA ASP A 19 17.04 2.55 -3.74
C ASP A 19 15.80 2.96 -4.55
N GLU A 20 15.63 4.25 -4.82
CA GLU A 20 14.56 4.81 -5.65
C GLU A 20 14.98 4.97 -7.13
N LYS A 21 15.96 4.23 -7.62
CA LYS A 21 16.55 4.39 -8.96
C LYS A 21 15.49 4.29 -10.06
N PRO A 22 15.35 5.33 -10.93
CA PRO A 22 14.30 5.32 -11.95
C PRO A 22 14.48 4.18 -12.96
N HIS A 23 13.38 3.48 -13.23
CA HIS A 23 13.34 2.46 -14.27
C HIS A 23 11.93 2.34 -14.84
N ARG A 24 11.81 1.91 -16.09
CA ARG A 24 10.50 1.77 -16.75
C ARG A 24 9.89 0.42 -16.42
N VAL A 25 8.67 0.45 -15.92
CA VAL A 25 7.86 -0.75 -15.65
C VAL A 25 6.47 -0.63 -16.26
N SER A 26 5.82 -1.76 -16.44
CA SER A 26 4.40 -1.83 -16.79
C SER A 26 3.66 -2.73 -15.81
N VAL A 27 2.43 -2.36 -15.49
CA VAL A 27 1.52 -3.15 -14.67
C VAL A 27 0.28 -3.54 -15.48
N ALA A 28 -0.24 -4.73 -15.26
CA ALA A 28 -1.52 -5.15 -15.84
C ALA A 28 -2.68 -4.39 -15.17
N ALA A 29 -3.86 -4.41 -15.79
CA ALA A 29 -5.05 -3.81 -15.18
C ALA A 29 -5.45 -4.53 -13.88
N PHE A 30 -5.88 -3.75 -12.89
CA PHE A 30 -6.32 -4.26 -11.59
C PHE A 30 -7.35 -3.33 -10.95
N HIS A 31 -8.04 -3.85 -9.93
CA HIS A 31 -8.86 -3.05 -9.04
C HIS A 31 -8.11 -2.79 -7.73
N MET A 32 -8.17 -1.58 -7.21
CA MET A 32 -7.60 -1.21 -5.92
C MET A 32 -8.68 -0.65 -5.00
N ASP A 33 -8.63 -0.97 -3.71
CA ASP A 33 -9.50 -0.35 -2.72
C ASP A 33 -9.29 1.16 -2.72
N ARG A 34 -10.38 1.91 -2.76
CA ARG A 34 -10.37 3.38 -2.81
C ARG A 34 -9.71 3.99 -1.59
N TYR A 35 -9.84 3.33 -0.46
CA TYR A 35 -9.33 3.69 0.84
C TYR A 35 -8.48 2.57 1.42
N GLU A 36 -7.71 2.88 2.44
CA GLU A 36 -7.13 1.88 3.34
C GLU A 36 -8.26 1.03 3.96
N VAL A 37 -7.97 -0.21 4.32
CA VAL A 37 -8.95 -1.08 5.01
C VAL A 37 -9.26 -0.48 6.38
N THR A 38 -10.55 -0.18 6.62
CA THR A 38 -10.98 0.41 7.89
C THR A 38 -11.10 -0.64 8.99
N GLN A 39 -11.09 -0.19 10.26
CA GLN A 39 -11.32 -1.06 11.42
C GLN A 39 -12.66 -1.79 11.35
N GLU A 40 -13.72 -1.12 10.87
CA GLU A 40 -15.03 -1.75 10.66
C GLU A 40 -14.97 -2.86 9.63
N GLN A 41 -14.36 -2.62 8.48
CA GLN A 41 -14.19 -3.62 7.44
C GLN A 41 -13.35 -4.81 7.93
N TYR A 42 -12.27 -4.51 8.64
CA TYR A 42 -11.40 -5.55 9.19
C TYR A 42 -12.14 -6.43 10.19
N ARG A 43 -12.86 -5.83 11.17
CA ARG A 43 -13.66 -6.59 12.14
C ARG A 43 -14.76 -7.42 11.50
N LYS A 44 -15.42 -6.90 10.46
CA LYS A 44 -16.45 -7.64 9.72
C LYS A 44 -15.94 -8.95 9.13
N ILE A 45 -14.68 -9.01 8.73
CA ILE A 45 -14.05 -10.16 8.07
C ILE A 45 -13.32 -11.06 9.08
N VAL A 46 -12.64 -10.48 10.08
CA VAL A 46 -11.73 -11.20 10.98
C VAL A 46 -12.35 -11.39 12.39
N GLY A 47 -13.37 -10.60 12.73
CA GLY A 47 -14.05 -10.66 14.02
C GLY A 47 -13.54 -9.67 15.06
N SER A 48 -12.26 -9.27 14.99
CA SER A 48 -11.65 -8.34 15.96
C SER A 48 -10.52 -7.54 15.31
N ASP A 49 -10.15 -6.42 15.90
CA ASP A 49 -8.95 -5.65 15.55
C ASP A 49 -8.19 -5.22 16.80
N TYR A 50 -6.89 -5.05 16.66
CA TYR A 50 -5.98 -4.63 17.74
C TYR A 50 -5.55 -3.16 17.61
N SER A 51 -6.20 -2.38 16.72
CA SER A 51 -5.89 -0.97 16.54
C SER A 51 -5.88 -0.23 17.87
N ARG A 52 -4.86 0.61 18.06
CA ARG A 52 -4.70 1.45 19.25
C ARG A 52 -5.74 2.57 19.27
N TRP A 53 -5.94 3.20 18.12
CA TRP A 53 -6.80 4.37 17.98
C TRP A 53 -8.20 3.96 17.52
N LYS A 54 -9.09 3.67 18.48
CA LYS A 54 -10.42 3.14 18.17
C LYS A 54 -11.32 4.16 17.47
N ASN A 55 -11.55 3.92 16.19
CA ASN A 55 -12.51 4.62 15.33
C ASN A 55 -12.87 3.72 14.14
N SER A 56 -14.11 3.31 14.04
CA SER A 56 -14.57 2.35 13.02
C SER A 56 -14.26 2.76 11.58
N LYS A 57 -14.23 4.07 11.31
CA LYS A 57 -13.95 4.66 9.99
C LYS A 57 -12.49 5.03 9.77
N ALA A 58 -11.64 4.91 10.77
CA ALA A 58 -10.20 5.04 10.60
C ALA A 58 -9.61 3.75 10.02
N PRO A 59 -8.41 3.81 9.40
CA PRO A 59 -7.75 2.61 8.94
C PRO A 59 -7.46 1.66 10.11
N VAL A 60 -7.47 0.37 9.84
CA VAL A 60 -6.93 -0.60 10.76
C VAL A 60 -5.41 -0.42 10.83
N GLU A 61 -4.86 -0.40 12.03
CA GLU A 61 -3.43 -0.26 12.28
C GLU A 61 -2.94 -1.31 13.29
N GLN A 62 -1.66 -1.36 13.57
CA GLN A 62 -1.01 -2.46 14.29
C GLN A 62 -1.21 -3.81 13.58
N ILE A 63 -1.11 -3.81 12.27
CA ILE A 63 -1.33 -4.98 11.43
C ILE A 63 0.00 -5.50 10.90
N THR A 64 0.34 -6.77 11.21
CA THR A 64 1.45 -7.46 10.56
C THR A 64 1.15 -7.70 9.08
N TRP A 65 2.19 -7.86 8.28
CA TRP A 65 2.03 -8.29 6.89
C TRP A 65 1.22 -9.60 6.79
N ALA A 66 1.50 -10.58 7.66
CA ALA A 66 0.77 -11.85 7.70
C ALA A 66 -0.71 -11.68 8.04
N ALA A 67 -1.06 -10.74 8.95
CA ALA A 67 -2.45 -10.45 9.28
C ALA A 67 -3.18 -9.80 8.09
N ALA A 68 -2.53 -8.88 7.37
CA ALA A 68 -3.07 -8.29 6.15
C ALA A 68 -3.32 -9.34 5.05
N VAL A 69 -2.40 -10.26 4.84
CA VAL A 69 -2.54 -11.40 3.90
C VAL A 69 -3.70 -12.32 4.29
N LYS A 70 -3.82 -12.66 5.58
CA LYS A 70 -4.94 -13.48 6.09
C LYS A 70 -6.28 -12.78 5.87
N TYR A 71 -6.34 -11.46 6.07
CA TYR A 71 -7.53 -10.66 5.76
C TYR A 71 -7.88 -10.74 4.28
N CYS A 72 -6.91 -10.56 3.36
CA CYS A 72 -7.14 -10.69 1.92
C CYS A 72 -7.78 -12.04 1.56
N ASN A 73 -7.23 -13.13 2.10
CA ASN A 73 -7.77 -14.46 1.88
C ASN A 73 -9.17 -14.65 2.48
N ALA A 74 -9.40 -14.14 3.69
CA ALA A 74 -10.70 -14.24 4.35
C ALA A 74 -11.77 -13.45 3.60
N ARG A 75 -11.45 -12.22 3.16
CA ARG A 75 -12.32 -11.40 2.32
C ARG A 75 -12.64 -12.09 0.99
N SER A 76 -11.64 -12.70 0.36
CA SER A 76 -11.84 -13.47 -0.88
C SER A 76 -12.88 -14.58 -0.68
N ARG A 77 -12.72 -15.39 0.39
CA ARG A 77 -13.69 -16.46 0.69
C ARG A 77 -15.08 -15.92 0.99
N ALA A 78 -15.18 -14.83 1.75
CA ALA A 78 -16.47 -14.22 2.09
C ALA A 78 -17.23 -13.70 0.85
N GLU A 79 -16.51 -13.38 -0.22
CA GLU A 79 -17.06 -12.91 -1.49
C GLU A 79 -17.08 -14.00 -2.59
N GLY A 80 -16.85 -15.27 -2.25
CA GLY A 80 -16.89 -16.40 -3.19
C GLY A 80 -15.73 -16.44 -4.20
N LEU A 81 -14.61 -15.77 -3.89
CA LEU A 81 -13.42 -15.68 -4.73
C LEU A 81 -12.35 -16.68 -4.29
N THR A 82 -11.45 -17.03 -5.22
CA THR A 82 -10.28 -17.88 -4.92
C THR A 82 -9.22 -17.09 -4.18
N PRO A 83 -8.84 -17.45 -2.93
CA PRO A 83 -7.77 -16.79 -2.19
C PRO A 83 -6.44 -16.78 -2.95
N CYS A 84 -5.70 -15.66 -2.88
CA CYS A 84 -4.44 -15.53 -3.58
C CYS A 84 -3.24 -16.10 -2.82
N TYR A 85 -3.32 -16.24 -1.51
CA TYR A 85 -2.15 -16.65 -0.73
C TYR A 85 -2.26 -18.05 -0.16
N ASP A 86 -1.19 -18.82 -0.30
CA ASP A 86 -0.93 -19.99 0.53
C ASP A 86 -0.38 -19.52 1.89
N THR A 87 -1.14 -19.74 2.96
CA THR A 87 -0.76 -19.29 4.31
C THR A 87 0.28 -20.17 5.01
N LYS A 88 0.73 -21.25 4.39
CA LYS A 88 1.85 -22.07 4.87
C LYS A 88 3.18 -21.58 4.30
N THR A 89 3.17 -21.26 2.99
CA THR A 89 4.38 -20.83 2.26
C THR A 89 4.46 -19.33 2.07
N TRP A 90 3.38 -18.59 2.33
CA TRP A 90 3.21 -17.15 2.08
C TRP A 90 3.37 -16.74 0.62
N LYS A 91 3.33 -17.69 -0.30
CA LYS A 91 3.36 -17.41 -1.74
C LYS A 91 2.03 -16.87 -2.22
N CYS A 92 2.09 -15.88 -3.11
CA CYS A 92 0.93 -15.29 -3.77
C CYS A 92 0.75 -15.90 -5.16
N ASP A 93 -0.43 -16.44 -5.42
CA ASP A 93 -0.88 -16.82 -6.75
C ASP A 93 -1.56 -15.62 -7.43
N PHE A 94 -0.85 -14.99 -8.34
CA PHE A 94 -1.33 -13.82 -9.08
C PHE A 94 -2.36 -14.18 -10.18
N SER A 95 -2.57 -15.47 -10.45
CA SER A 95 -3.61 -15.94 -11.38
C SER A 95 -4.97 -16.09 -10.69
N ALA A 96 -5.00 -16.19 -9.36
CA ALA A 96 -6.23 -16.23 -8.59
C ALA A 96 -7.01 -14.91 -8.68
N ASN A 97 -8.34 -15.00 -8.61
CA ASN A 97 -9.25 -13.86 -8.75
C ASN A 97 -9.61 -13.18 -7.42
N GLY A 98 -9.00 -13.59 -6.34
CA GLY A 98 -9.23 -13.04 -4.99
C GLY A 98 -8.49 -11.73 -4.71
N TYR A 99 -8.57 -11.31 -3.46
CA TYR A 99 -7.89 -10.15 -2.94
C TYR A 99 -6.45 -10.47 -2.54
N ARG A 100 -5.57 -9.51 -2.73
CA ARG A 100 -4.18 -9.54 -2.31
C ARG A 100 -3.68 -8.14 -1.95
N LEU A 101 -2.51 -8.05 -1.38
CA LEU A 101 -1.79 -6.79 -1.26
C LEU A 101 -1.32 -6.32 -2.64
N PRO A 102 -1.21 -5.01 -2.89
CA PRO A 102 -0.59 -4.50 -4.10
C PRO A 102 0.87 -4.94 -4.18
N THR A 103 1.39 -5.15 -5.38
CA THR A 103 2.84 -5.11 -5.57
C THR A 103 3.32 -3.68 -5.37
N GLU A 104 4.62 -3.49 -5.08
CA GLU A 104 5.20 -2.16 -4.94
C GLU A 104 4.96 -1.31 -6.20
N ALA A 105 5.09 -1.91 -7.38
CA ALA A 105 4.86 -1.24 -8.65
C ALA A 105 3.39 -0.86 -8.87
N GLU A 106 2.45 -1.71 -8.50
CA GLU A 106 1.02 -1.39 -8.56
C GLU A 106 0.68 -0.24 -7.61
N TRP A 107 1.27 -0.24 -6.42
CA TRP A 107 1.06 0.82 -5.44
C TRP A 107 1.57 2.17 -5.96
N GLU A 108 2.82 2.22 -6.46
CA GLU A 108 3.40 3.47 -6.98
C GLU A 108 2.69 3.97 -8.24
N TYR A 109 2.30 3.06 -9.14
CA TYR A 109 1.47 3.38 -10.30
C TYR A 109 0.16 4.05 -9.89
N ALA A 110 -0.50 3.48 -8.89
CA ALA A 110 -1.75 4.01 -8.34
C ALA A 110 -1.56 5.35 -7.62
N ALA A 111 -0.49 5.51 -6.84
CA ALA A 111 -0.17 6.76 -6.14
C ALA A 111 0.11 7.91 -7.12
N ARG A 112 0.89 7.65 -8.15
CA ARG A 112 1.22 8.64 -9.19
C ARG A 112 0.01 9.05 -10.01
N ALA A 113 -0.93 8.17 -10.25
CA ALA A 113 -2.15 8.45 -11.03
C ALA A 113 -1.86 9.17 -12.36
N GLY A 114 -0.84 8.71 -13.09
CA GLY A 114 -0.42 9.25 -14.39
C GLY A 114 0.60 10.40 -14.32
N THR A 115 0.97 10.88 -13.14
CA THR A 115 1.99 11.95 -12.98
C THR A 115 3.41 11.38 -12.85
N THR A 116 4.40 12.26 -13.06
CA THR A 116 5.83 11.96 -12.87
C THR A 116 6.44 12.75 -11.70
N THR A 117 5.64 13.55 -11.03
CA THR A 117 6.02 14.43 -9.93
C THR A 117 6.18 13.67 -8.62
N SER A 118 6.73 14.30 -7.60
CA SER A 118 6.95 13.74 -6.26
C SER A 118 5.64 13.26 -5.60
N TYR A 119 4.55 13.98 -5.84
CA TYR A 119 3.18 13.65 -5.44
C TYR A 119 2.25 13.73 -6.66
N SER A 120 1.07 13.15 -6.61
CA SER A 120 0.09 13.21 -7.69
C SER A 120 -0.46 14.62 -7.99
N PHE A 121 -0.16 15.59 -7.14
CA PHE A 121 -0.56 16.98 -7.28
C PHE A 121 0.61 17.95 -7.60
N GLY A 122 1.83 17.43 -7.79
CA GLY A 122 3.03 18.22 -8.12
C GLY A 122 4.24 17.86 -7.27
N ASP A 123 5.31 18.65 -7.40
CA ASP A 123 6.58 18.42 -6.68
C ASP A 123 6.63 19.09 -5.30
N SER A 124 5.86 20.16 -5.10
CA SER A 124 5.86 20.90 -3.82
C SER A 124 5.00 20.20 -2.77
N SER A 125 5.58 20.00 -1.59
CA SER A 125 4.85 19.48 -0.43
C SER A 125 3.90 20.51 0.22
N SER A 126 3.87 21.77 -0.23
CA SER A 126 3.03 22.82 0.36
C SER A 126 1.53 22.49 0.36
N MET A 127 1.07 21.71 -0.63
CA MET A 127 -0.31 21.27 -0.73
C MET A 127 -0.59 19.92 -0.05
N LEU A 128 0.43 19.23 0.47
CA LEU A 128 0.26 17.87 1.00
C LEU A 128 -0.84 17.77 2.06
N GLY A 129 -0.99 18.78 2.89
CA GLY A 129 -2.03 18.84 3.92
C GLY A 129 -3.47 18.77 3.39
N ASN A 130 -3.71 19.05 2.10
CA ASN A 130 -5.01 18.89 1.45
C ASN A 130 -5.28 17.43 1.04
N PHE A 131 -4.23 16.63 0.84
CA PHE A 131 -4.29 15.27 0.32
C PHE A 131 -3.95 14.20 1.36
N ALA A 132 -3.35 14.58 2.49
CA ALA A 132 -2.76 13.64 3.43
C ALA A 132 -2.92 14.04 4.90
N TRP A 133 -2.98 13.03 5.76
CA TRP A 133 -2.78 13.14 7.19
C TRP A 133 -1.34 12.77 7.53
N VAL A 134 -0.52 13.75 7.87
CA VAL A 134 0.91 13.61 8.18
C VAL A 134 1.24 14.23 9.52
N LYS A 135 2.48 14.16 9.95
CA LYS A 135 2.93 14.62 11.28
C LYS A 135 2.43 16.03 11.65
N GLU A 136 2.42 16.94 10.68
CA GLU A 136 2.07 18.34 10.89
C GLU A 136 0.58 18.58 11.11
N ASN A 137 -0.31 17.68 10.65
CA ASN A 137 -1.75 17.94 10.64
C ASN A 137 -2.62 16.79 11.19
N SER A 138 -2.04 15.64 11.47
CA SER A 138 -2.76 14.47 11.97
C SER A 138 -3.25 14.60 13.41
N GLY A 139 -2.61 15.45 14.21
CA GLY A 139 -2.84 15.53 15.66
C GLY A 139 -2.38 14.26 16.38
N GLY A 140 -1.30 13.63 15.89
CA GLY A 140 -0.61 12.51 16.52
C GLY A 140 -1.34 11.15 16.45
N ARG A 141 -2.21 10.95 15.45
CA ARG A 141 -2.97 9.71 15.28
C ARG A 141 -3.53 9.54 13.86
N PRO A 142 -3.86 8.30 13.42
CA PRO A 142 -4.58 8.08 12.18
C PRO A 142 -5.98 8.72 12.22
N ARG A 143 -6.49 9.08 11.06
CA ARG A 143 -7.78 9.75 10.89
C ARG A 143 -8.73 8.89 10.07
N GLU A 144 -10.02 9.24 10.06
CA GLU A 144 -11.01 8.62 9.19
C GLU A 144 -10.54 8.69 7.74
N VAL A 145 -10.68 7.59 7.01
CA VAL A 145 -10.31 7.51 5.61
C VAL A 145 -11.16 8.44 4.74
N GLY A 146 -10.61 8.94 3.63
CA GLY A 146 -11.34 9.73 2.66
C GLY A 146 -11.74 11.14 3.11
N LYS A 147 -11.07 11.70 4.10
CA LYS A 147 -11.33 13.06 4.60
C LYS A 147 -10.44 14.11 3.96
N LYS A 148 -9.51 13.69 3.11
CA LYS A 148 -8.66 14.55 2.29
C LYS A 148 -9.04 14.44 0.82
N LEU A 149 -8.42 15.21 -0.05
CA LEU A 149 -8.66 15.12 -1.48
C LEU A 149 -8.07 13.81 -2.05
N PRO A 150 -8.72 13.20 -3.04
CA PRO A 150 -8.19 12.03 -3.73
C PRO A 150 -7.12 12.44 -4.74
N ASN A 151 -6.33 11.46 -5.20
CA ASN A 151 -5.52 11.64 -6.39
C ASN A 151 -6.40 11.66 -7.67
N PRO A 152 -5.84 11.97 -8.87
CA PRO A 152 -6.60 12.04 -10.13
C PRO A 152 -7.38 10.77 -10.50
N TRP A 153 -7.02 9.61 -9.95
CA TRP A 153 -7.74 8.36 -10.19
C TRP A 153 -8.77 8.02 -9.11
N GLY A 154 -9.04 8.94 -8.18
CA GLY A 154 -10.06 8.78 -7.15
C GLY A 154 -9.63 7.87 -5.99
N LEU A 155 -8.33 7.69 -5.79
CA LEU A 155 -7.76 7.00 -4.63
C LEU A 155 -7.42 8.01 -3.54
N TYR A 156 -7.83 7.71 -2.31
CA TYR A 156 -7.64 8.54 -1.13
C TYR A 156 -6.51 8.00 -0.26
N ASP A 157 -5.95 8.89 0.54
CA ASP A 157 -4.97 8.56 1.57
C ASP A 157 -3.76 7.78 1.03
N MET A 158 -3.38 8.05 -0.27
CA MET A 158 -2.17 7.48 -0.86
C MET A 158 -0.89 8.07 -0.26
N TYR A 159 -1.04 9.12 0.52
CA TYR A 159 0.01 9.80 1.27
C TYR A 159 -0.43 9.96 2.72
N GLY A 160 0.42 9.56 3.68
CA GLY A 160 0.12 9.68 5.11
C GLY A 160 -0.93 8.70 5.61
N ASN A 161 -1.64 9.04 6.63
CA ASN A 161 -2.59 8.26 7.42
C ASN A 161 -1.96 6.99 7.99
N VAL A 162 -1.97 5.85 7.30
CA VAL A 162 -1.15 4.68 7.66
C VAL A 162 -0.23 4.27 6.51
N ALA A 163 0.97 3.83 6.83
CA ALA A 163 1.88 3.27 5.85
C ALA A 163 1.39 1.87 5.44
N GLU A 164 1.42 1.58 4.14
CA GLU A 164 0.72 0.44 3.57
C GLU A 164 1.66 -0.70 3.21
N TRP A 165 1.36 -1.89 3.73
CA TRP A 165 2.05 -3.11 3.34
C TRP A 165 1.86 -3.41 1.85
N CYS A 166 2.96 -3.70 1.16
CA CYS A 166 2.97 -4.27 -0.18
C CYS A 166 3.28 -5.77 -0.12
N ASN A 167 2.99 -6.46 -1.23
CA ASN A 167 3.27 -7.89 -1.37
C ASN A 167 4.78 -8.20 -1.38
N ASP A 168 5.57 -7.29 -1.92
CA ASP A 168 6.96 -7.49 -2.30
C ASP A 168 7.89 -7.61 -1.08
N PHE A 169 8.87 -8.49 -1.17
CA PHE A 169 10.06 -8.38 -0.36
C PHE A 169 10.84 -7.13 -0.73
N TYR A 170 11.52 -6.54 0.24
CA TYR A 170 12.37 -5.39 0.00
C TYR A 170 13.82 -5.83 -0.24
N ASP A 171 14.41 -5.21 -1.26
CA ASP A 171 15.84 -5.23 -1.51
C ASP A 171 16.24 -3.84 -2.03
N VAL A 172 17.35 -3.30 -1.52
CA VAL A 172 17.84 -1.96 -1.86
C VAL A 172 18.24 -1.83 -3.34
N ASP A 173 18.74 -2.92 -3.92
CA ASP A 173 19.23 -2.96 -5.30
C ASP A 173 18.21 -3.50 -6.31
N TYR A 174 17.03 -3.92 -5.84
CA TYR A 174 16.04 -4.57 -6.70
C TYR A 174 15.68 -3.77 -7.96
N TYR A 175 15.60 -2.44 -7.87
CA TYR A 175 15.24 -1.60 -9.03
C TYR A 175 16.25 -1.67 -10.18
N GLN A 176 17.49 -2.11 -9.91
CA GLN A 176 18.52 -2.30 -10.94
C GLN A 176 18.29 -3.57 -11.78
N THR A 177 17.57 -4.55 -11.23
CA THR A 177 17.32 -5.86 -11.84
C THR A 177 15.83 -6.17 -12.02
N SER A 178 14.97 -5.20 -11.67
CA SER A 178 13.51 -5.34 -11.73
C SER A 178 13.06 -5.70 -13.16
N PRO A 179 12.20 -6.73 -13.34
CA PRO A 179 11.61 -7.00 -14.64
C PRO A 179 10.72 -5.84 -15.09
N ALA A 180 10.74 -5.53 -16.38
CA ALA A 180 9.94 -4.45 -16.94
C ALA A 180 8.41 -4.69 -16.90
N LYS A 181 7.96 -5.93 -16.76
CA LYS A 181 6.53 -6.29 -16.77
C LYS A 181 6.12 -6.89 -15.43
N ASN A 182 5.12 -6.28 -14.81
CA ASN A 182 4.50 -6.74 -13.56
C ASN A 182 5.53 -7.17 -12.50
N PRO A 183 6.48 -6.31 -12.10
CA PRO A 183 7.47 -6.65 -11.08
C PRO A 183 6.76 -7.01 -9.76
N ARG A 184 7.32 -7.98 -9.06
CA ARG A 184 6.72 -8.59 -7.84
C ARG A 184 7.70 -8.63 -6.66
N GLY A 185 8.78 -7.85 -6.74
CA GLY A 185 9.87 -7.87 -5.77
C GLY A 185 10.82 -9.07 -5.93
N PRO A 186 11.84 -9.13 -5.10
CA PRO A 186 12.75 -10.28 -5.01
C PRO A 186 11.99 -11.57 -4.64
N ALA A 187 12.57 -12.72 -4.98
CA ALA A 187 11.98 -14.03 -4.69
C ALA A 187 11.96 -14.36 -3.18
N SER A 188 12.84 -13.73 -2.40
CA SER A 188 12.98 -13.90 -0.95
C SER A 188 13.54 -12.64 -0.32
N GLY A 189 13.40 -12.51 1.00
CA GLY A 189 13.93 -11.39 1.78
C GLY A 189 13.48 -11.50 3.23
N SER A 190 14.04 -10.64 4.09
CA SER A 190 13.71 -10.58 5.52
C SER A 190 12.70 -9.47 5.84
N LYS A 191 12.54 -8.50 4.94
CA LYS A 191 11.64 -7.37 5.10
C LYS A 191 10.64 -7.29 3.96
N ARG A 192 9.49 -6.67 4.22
CA ARG A 192 8.47 -6.35 3.21
C ARG A 192 8.46 -4.86 2.92
N VAL A 193 8.12 -4.52 1.70
CA VAL A 193 7.95 -3.12 1.27
C VAL A 193 6.74 -2.51 1.97
N VAL A 194 6.91 -1.26 2.38
CA VAL A 194 5.88 -0.38 2.94
C VAL A 194 5.89 0.93 2.18
N ARG A 195 4.74 1.51 1.89
CA ARG A 195 4.63 2.70 1.05
C ARG A 195 3.69 3.75 1.67
N GLY A 196 3.80 4.99 1.19
CA GLY A 196 2.87 6.08 1.45
C GLY A 196 3.19 6.98 2.64
N GLY A 197 4.02 6.53 3.58
CA GLY A 197 4.19 7.21 4.85
C GLY A 197 2.93 7.10 5.73
N SER A 198 2.92 7.77 6.88
CA SER A 198 1.86 7.65 7.87
C SER A 198 1.50 9.00 8.50
N TRP A 199 0.56 8.98 9.43
CA TRP A 199 0.17 10.11 10.28
C TRP A 199 1.35 10.74 11.05
N ASN A 200 2.47 10.02 11.21
CA ASN A 200 3.68 10.47 11.91
C ASN A 200 4.86 10.73 10.97
N SER A 201 4.67 10.63 9.66
CA SER A 201 5.71 10.83 8.66
C SER A 201 5.90 12.31 8.30
N ARG A 202 7.12 12.66 7.90
CA ARG A 202 7.41 13.94 7.26
C ARG A 202 6.92 13.92 5.82
N ALA A 203 6.72 15.07 5.23
CA ALA A 203 6.32 15.19 3.83
C ALA A 203 7.27 14.45 2.87
N SER A 204 8.59 14.53 3.08
CA SER A 204 9.60 13.82 2.28
C SER A 204 9.39 12.32 2.21
N ASP A 205 8.85 11.73 3.28
CA ASP A 205 8.68 10.29 3.44
C ASP A 205 7.33 9.81 2.88
N CYS A 206 6.52 10.75 2.38
CA CYS A 206 5.22 10.48 1.75
C CYS A 206 5.26 10.59 0.22
N ARG A 207 6.41 10.85 -0.43
CA ARG A 207 6.50 10.91 -1.90
C ARG A 207 6.05 9.60 -2.55
N SER A 208 5.49 9.70 -3.76
CA SER A 208 5.05 8.50 -4.51
C SER A 208 6.15 7.47 -4.70
N SER A 209 7.41 7.91 -4.84
CA SER A 209 8.59 7.06 -5.02
C SER A 209 9.23 6.57 -3.73
N TYR A 210 8.96 7.22 -2.57
CA TYR A 210 9.63 6.91 -1.32
C TYR A 210 9.41 5.44 -0.91
N ARG A 211 10.52 4.75 -0.67
CA ARG A 211 10.53 3.34 -0.30
C ARG A 211 10.85 3.18 1.17
N PHE A 212 10.05 2.39 1.84
CA PHE A 212 10.33 1.95 3.20
C PHE A 212 10.20 0.44 3.29
N SER A 213 10.79 -0.15 4.30
CA SER A 213 10.70 -1.59 4.52
C SER A 213 10.66 -1.91 6.00
N GLU A 214 9.87 -2.93 6.36
CA GLU A 214 9.76 -3.35 7.74
C GLU A 214 9.74 -4.87 7.85
N ASN A 215 10.08 -5.37 9.02
CA ASN A 215 9.97 -6.78 9.37
C ASN A 215 8.48 -7.19 9.31
N PRO A 216 8.11 -8.21 8.54
CA PRO A 216 6.72 -8.64 8.37
C PRO A 216 6.04 -9.12 9.66
N ALA A 217 6.81 -9.45 10.68
CA ALA A 217 6.31 -9.85 11.98
C ALA A 217 6.00 -8.67 12.91
N TYR A 218 6.50 -7.47 12.59
CA TYR A 218 6.24 -6.29 13.41
C TYR A 218 4.82 -5.79 13.20
N ALA A 219 3.97 -6.10 14.15
CA ALA A 219 2.74 -5.39 14.47
C ALA A 219 2.75 -5.09 15.95
N ASP A 220 3.84 -5.48 16.65
CA ASP A 220 3.72 -5.81 18.06
C ASP A 220 4.35 -4.77 18.99
N VAL A 221 3.54 -4.36 19.86
CA VAL A 221 3.39 -4.31 21.31
C VAL A 221 4.52 -3.65 22.14
N CYS A 222 5.72 -3.46 21.66
CA CYS A 222 6.76 -2.86 22.45
C CYS A 222 7.27 -1.55 21.85
N ILE A 223 6.85 -0.44 22.48
CA ILE A 223 7.44 0.89 22.28
C ILE A 223 6.85 1.73 21.12
N GLY A 224 5.57 2.08 21.18
CA GLY A 224 5.10 3.43 20.78
C GLY A 224 5.07 3.85 19.31
N TYR A 225 5.47 3.03 18.33
CA TYR A 225 5.64 3.46 16.93
C TYR A 225 4.99 2.58 15.86
N TYR A 226 4.32 1.49 16.22
CA TYR A 226 3.79 0.51 15.24
C TYR A 226 2.32 0.72 14.84
N ASP A 227 1.66 1.70 15.43
CA ASP A 227 0.33 2.17 15.06
C ASP A 227 0.32 2.99 13.75
N VAL A 228 1.36 2.81 12.95
CA VAL A 228 1.55 3.46 11.65
C VAL A 228 1.33 2.54 10.47
N TYR A 229 1.22 1.21 10.65
CA TYR A 229 1.11 0.24 9.56
C TYR A 229 -0.32 -0.29 9.40
N GLY A 230 -0.82 -0.13 8.19
CA GLY A 230 -2.08 -0.67 7.69
C GLY A 230 -1.91 -1.22 6.28
N PHE A 231 -2.98 -1.28 5.50
CA PHE A 231 -2.95 -1.79 4.13
C PHE A 231 -4.22 -1.44 3.36
N ARG A 232 -4.16 -1.58 2.04
CA ARG A 232 -5.31 -1.68 1.14
C ARG A 232 -5.21 -2.93 0.28
N CYS A 233 -6.36 -3.41 -0.22
CA CYS A 233 -6.37 -4.59 -1.08
C CYS A 233 -6.41 -4.19 -2.55
N VAL A 234 -5.85 -5.08 -3.37
CA VAL A 234 -6.06 -5.10 -4.81
C VAL A 234 -6.64 -6.44 -5.27
N ARG A 235 -7.16 -6.46 -6.48
CA ARG A 235 -7.64 -7.65 -7.18
C ARG A 235 -7.30 -7.53 -8.65
N SER A 236 -6.76 -8.58 -9.25
CA SER A 236 -6.51 -8.61 -10.70
C SER A 236 -7.82 -8.36 -11.45
N ALA A 237 -7.77 -7.54 -12.50
CA ALA A 237 -8.97 -7.20 -13.29
C ALA A 237 -9.35 -8.35 -14.24
N GLY A 238 -9.10 -9.56 -14.00
CA GLY A 238 -9.37 -10.70 -14.85
C GLY A 238 -9.14 -10.38 -16.33
N GLY A 239 -8.24 -11.02 -17.01
CA GLY A 239 -8.22 -10.92 -18.47
C GLY A 239 -9.59 -11.32 -18.99
N ALA A 240 -10.22 -10.50 -19.82
CA ALA A 240 -11.32 -10.97 -20.64
C ALA A 240 -10.82 -12.26 -21.33
N LYS A 241 -11.51 -13.38 -21.04
CA LYS A 241 -11.29 -14.62 -21.77
C LYS A 241 -11.65 -14.41 -23.23
#